data_2395400f71acbc00b04bba12bef69802
#
_entry.id   2395400f71acbc00b04bba12bef69802
#
_cell.length_a   1.000
_cell.length_b   1.000
_cell.length_c   1.000
_cell.angle_alpha   90.00
_cell.angle_beta   90.00
_cell.angle_gamma   90.00
#
_symmetry.space_group_name_H-M   'P 1'
#
loop_
_entity.id
_entity.type
_entity.pdbx_description
1 polymer ?
#
loop_
_entity_poly.entity_id
_entity_poly.type
_entity_poly.pdbx_seq_one_letter_code
_entity_poly.pdbx_strand_id
1 'polypeptide(L)'
;MFLTGKLNSEATTRGKDATANAITAPAEKTAAFRMANMDKLFSTCGFDFADMEELIAELPTDHDMWEAPGFDRVLFHADPSGMAVTAMEYEGEWAAVPSYRGGEEAPGTIYRATPYIGIVETGDLQFAALADAPFALPAGNSVGGEKLRGQVRPAVVALKYEVGEPEEFTLTSPATERFYRNFKPSMLNPQVEVAGTIGGVAKHSNELGMGEFWVCDLDGLPLIVNEKLEVGQGIRAHGIALCATEFWDD
;
A
#
# COMPACT_ATOMS: atom_id res chain seq x y z
N MET A 1 -5.34 -21.01 -3.79
CA MET A 1 -5.20 -21.64 -5.12
C MET A 1 -4.06 -20.93 -5.81
N PHE A 2 -2.94 -21.62 -6.03
CA PHE A 2 -1.68 -20.97 -6.46
C PHE A 2 -1.72 -20.65 -7.94
N LEU A 3 -1.43 -19.40 -8.29
CA LEU A 3 -1.28 -18.92 -9.65
C LEU A 3 0.07 -19.37 -10.25
N THR A 4 0.09 -20.52 -10.93
CA THR A 4 1.22 -20.89 -11.78
C THR A 4 0.89 -20.58 -13.24
N GLY A 5 0.83 -19.29 -13.61
CA GLY A 5 0.75 -18.87 -14.99
C GLY A 5 2.09 -19.15 -15.70
N LYS A 6 2.09 -19.94 -16.77
CA LYS A 6 3.24 -20.07 -17.67
C LYS A 6 3.45 -18.76 -18.41
N LEU A 7 4.37 -17.93 -17.88
CA LEU A 7 4.86 -16.76 -18.59
C LEU A 7 5.59 -17.19 -19.87
N ASN A 8 5.21 -16.63 -21.01
CA ASN A 8 5.95 -16.82 -22.27
C ASN A 8 7.41 -16.40 -22.10
N SER A 9 8.35 -17.16 -22.65
CA SER A 9 9.80 -16.97 -22.48
C SER A 9 10.31 -15.57 -22.85
N GLU A 10 9.67 -14.89 -23.77
CA GLU A 10 10.02 -13.50 -24.14
C GLU A 10 9.56 -12.46 -23.13
N ALA A 11 8.41 -12.66 -22.49
CA ALA A 11 7.94 -11.80 -21.40
C ALA A 11 8.81 -11.96 -20.15
N THR A 12 9.32 -13.17 -19.90
CA THR A 12 10.21 -13.47 -18.76
C THR A 12 11.56 -12.76 -18.89
N THR A 13 12.11 -12.65 -20.10
CA THR A 13 13.42 -11.98 -20.31
C THR A 13 13.28 -10.46 -20.16
N ARG A 14 12.24 -9.84 -20.72
CA ARG A 14 11.97 -8.42 -20.53
C ARG A 14 11.57 -8.09 -19.09
N GLY A 15 10.81 -8.96 -18.46
CA GLY A 15 10.44 -8.80 -17.05
C GLY A 15 11.63 -8.87 -16.10
N LYS A 16 12.64 -9.72 -16.37
CA LYS A 16 13.86 -9.79 -15.57
C LYS A 16 14.69 -8.51 -15.66
N ASP A 17 14.89 -7.98 -16.86
CA ASP A 17 15.68 -6.75 -17.03
C ASP A 17 14.97 -5.53 -16.44
N ALA A 18 13.66 -5.46 -16.56
CA ALA A 18 12.86 -4.39 -15.94
C ALA A 18 12.77 -4.52 -14.43
N THR A 19 12.69 -5.74 -13.90
CA THR A 19 12.69 -6.00 -12.47
C THR A 19 14.06 -5.68 -11.87
N ALA A 20 15.15 -6.08 -12.53
CA ALA A 20 16.51 -5.75 -12.10
C ALA A 20 16.75 -4.22 -12.08
N ASN A 21 16.33 -3.50 -13.11
CA ASN A 21 16.43 -2.05 -13.16
C ASN A 21 15.48 -1.32 -12.18
N ALA A 22 14.34 -1.92 -11.86
CA ALA A 22 13.41 -1.39 -10.85
C ALA A 22 13.90 -1.67 -9.41
N ILE A 23 14.64 -2.74 -9.20
CA ILE A 23 15.14 -3.14 -7.88
C ILE A 23 16.43 -2.39 -7.52
N THR A 24 17.33 -2.14 -8.46
CA THR A 24 18.57 -1.40 -8.20
C THR A 24 18.36 0.11 -7.98
N ALA A 25 17.40 0.74 -8.64
CA ALA A 25 17.07 2.15 -8.42
C ALA A 25 16.24 2.44 -7.15
N PRO A 26 15.31 1.57 -6.71
CA PRO A 26 14.51 1.81 -5.51
C PRO A 26 15.22 1.57 -4.19
N ALA A 27 16.25 0.72 -4.11
CA ALA A 27 16.90 0.42 -2.83
C ALA A 27 17.47 1.68 -2.15
N GLU A 28 18.19 2.54 -2.87
CA GLU A 28 18.67 3.81 -2.32
C GLU A 28 17.54 4.81 -2.03
N LYS A 29 16.50 4.83 -2.87
CA LYS A 29 15.36 5.74 -2.68
C LYS A 29 14.32 5.20 -1.71
N THR A 30 14.22 3.89 -1.58
CA THR A 30 13.42 3.21 -0.56
C THR A 30 13.99 3.46 0.83
N ALA A 31 15.32 3.44 0.99
CA ALA A 31 15.95 3.82 2.24
C ALA A 31 15.61 5.26 2.63
N ALA A 32 15.60 6.21 1.68
CA ALA A 32 15.21 7.59 1.92
C ALA A 32 13.70 7.73 2.23
N PHE A 33 12.83 6.94 1.62
CA PHE A 33 11.40 6.89 1.95
C PHE A 33 11.16 6.25 3.32
N ARG A 34 11.90 5.19 3.68
CA ARG A 34 11.89 4.56 5.01
C ARG A 34 12.16 5.58 6.13
N MET A 35 13.18 6.41 5.97
CA MET A 35 13.66 7.29 7.06
C MET A 35 12.72 8.45 7.39
N ALA A 36 11.84 8.87 6.49
CA ALA A 36 11.07 10.09 6.70
C ALA A 36 9.65 9.88 7.26
N ASN A 37 8.98 8.74 6.99
CA ASN A 37 7.56 8.56 7.29
C ASN A 37 7.15 7.15 7.72
N MET A 38 8.02 6.12 7.61
CA MET A 38 7.62 4.73 7.85
C MET A 38 7.28 4.46 9.30
N ASP A 39 8.06 4.95 10.26
CA ASP A 39 7.78 4.77 11.70
C ASP A 39 6.40 5.30 12.04
N LYS A 40 6.06 6.49 11.54
CA LYS A 40 4.75 7.09 11.76
C LYS A 40 3.63 6.33 11.03
N LEU A 41 3.88 5.81 9.83
CA LEU A 41 2.95 4.97 9.09
C LEU A 41 2.60 3.72 9.90
N PHE A 42 3.62 2.98 10.34
CA PHE A 42 3.44 1.76 11.11
C PHE A 42 2.78 2.03 12.47
N SER A 43 3.25 3.02 13.22
CA SER A 43 2.66 3.35 14.53
C SER A 43 1.20 3.80 14.43
N THR A 44 0.81 4.52 13.36
CA THR A 44 -0.60 4.87 13.11
C THR A 44 -1.46 3.65 12.80
N CYS A 45 -0.88 2.58 12.24
CA CYS A 45 -1.54 1.29 12.00
C CYS A 45 -1.55 0.36 13.23
N GLY A 46 -1.09 0.82 14.38
CA GLY A 46 -1.01 0.03 15.61
C GLY A 46 0.19 -0.91 15.67
N PHE A 47 1.19 -0.70 14.83
CA PHE A 47 2.47 -1.43 14.89
C PHE A 47 3.48 -0.59 15.68
N ASP A 48 3.86 -1.06 16.86
CA ASP A 48 4.82 -0.38 17.75
C ASP A 48 6.13 -1.20 17.80
N PHE A 49 6.96 -1.04 16.78
CA PHE A 49 8.26 -1.70 16.65
C PHE A 49 9.36 -0.64 16.64
N ALA A 50 10.47 -0.94 17.30
CA ALA A 50 11.63 -0.06 17.34
C ALA A 50 12.32 0.02 15.96
N ASP A 51 12.36 -1.10 15.23
CA ASP A 51 12.97 -1.19 13.90
C ASP A 51 12.41 -2.37 13.09
N MET A 52 12.96 -2.57 11.88
CA MET A 52 12.52 -3.62 10.97
C MET A 52 12.91 -5.02 11.46
N GLU A 53 14.03 -5.16 12.18
CA GLU A 53 14.48 -6.44 12.69
C GLU A 53 13.52 -6.95 13.76
N GLU A 54 13.04 -6.07 14.62
CA GLU A 54 12.03 -6.38 15.63
C GLU A 54 10.70 -6.78 14.96
N LEU A 55 10.22 -6.02 13.96
CA LEU A 55 9.03 -6.40 13.20
C LEU A 55 9.15 -7.81 12.61
N ILE A 56 10.27 -8.14 11.97
CA ILE A 56 10.48 -9.46 11.35
C ILE A 56 10.55 -10.56 12.41
N ALA A 57 11.17 -10.29 13.55
CA ALA A 57 11.28 -11.25 14.65
C ALA A 57 9.92 -11.56 15.31
N GLU A 58 9.03 -10.60 15.36
CA GLU A 58 7.69 -10.73 15.94
C GLU A 58 6.65 -11.31 14.97
N LEU A 59 6.97 -11.43 13.66
CA LEU A 59 6.05 -12.08 12.72
C LEU A 59 5.79 -13.52 13.17
N PRO A 60 4.51 -13.96 13.27
CA PRO A 60 4.15 -15.31 13.66
C PRO A 60 4.84 -16.37 12.80
N THR A 61 5.15 -17.52 13.38
CA THR A 61 5.81 -18.64 12.66
C THR A 61 4.94 -19.28 11.58
N ASP A 62 3.64 -19.00 11.61
CA ASP A 62 2.63 -19.45 10.64
C ASP A 62 2.34 -18.44 9.52
N HIS A 63 3.20 -17.41 9.40
CA HIS A 63 3.09 -16.46 8.29
C HIS A 63 3.20 -17.16 6.93
N ASP A 64 2.47 -16.64 5.97
CA ASP A 64 2.58 -17.12 4.60
C ASP A 64 3.93 -16.70 3.99
N MET A 65 4.63 -17.67 3.41
CA MET A 65 5.83 -17.41 2.62
C MET A 65 5.49 -17.48 1.14
N TRP A 66 5.86 -16.43 0.41
CA TRP A 66 5.61 -16.35 -1.02
C TRP A 66 6.91 -16.29 -1.81
N GLU A 67 6.94 -16.98 -2.94
CA GLU A 67 7.99 -16.83 -3.94
C GLU A 67 7.68 -15.65 -4.84
N ALA A 68 8.55 -14.65 -4.85
CA ALA A 68 8.39 -13.47 -5.68
C ALA A 68 9.67 -13.18 -6.47
N PRO A 69 9.59 -13.04 -7.80
CA PRO A 69 10.76 -12.73 -8.61
C PRO A 69 11.44 -11.43 -8.16
N GLY A 70 12.72 -11.51 -7.87
CA GLY A 70 13.53 -10.36 -7.48
C GLY A 70 13.60 -10.09 -5.97
N PHE A 71 13.04 -10.97 -5.15
CA PHE A 71 13.19 -10.94 -3.69
C PHE A 71 13.74 -12.29 -3.20
N ASP A 72 14.56 -12.24 -2.15
CA ASP A 72 15.10 -13.44 -1.53
C ASP A 72 14.03 -14.17 -0.71
N ARG A 73 13.20 -13.39 -0.01
CA ARG A 73 12.03 -13.87 0.72
C ARG A 73 10.91 -12.82 0.71
N VAL A 74 9.66 -13.29 0.74
CA VAL A 74 8.48 -12.46 1.01
C VAL A 74 7.64 -13.14 2.07
N LEU A 75 7.35 -12.42 3.14
CA LEU A 75 6.53 -12.85 4.25
C LEU A 75 5.25 -12.03 4.24
N PHE A 76 4.12 -12.68 4.45
CA PHE A 76 2.82 -12.02 4.58
C PHE A 76 2.14 -12.44 5.87
N HIS A 77 1.64 -11.49 6.61
CA HIS A 77 0.82 -11.72 7.79
C HIS A 77 -0.41 -10.82 7.77
N ALA A 78 -1.59 -11.42 7.95
CA ALA A 78 -2.85 -10.70 8.12
C ALA A 78 -3.29 -10.77 9.59
N ASP A 79 -3.46 -9.60 10.20
CA ASP A 79 -3.88 -9.44 11.58
C ASP A 79 -5.43 -9.40 11.67
N PRO A 80 -6.07 -9.94 12.74
CA PRO A 80 -7.52 -9.90 12.93
C PRO A 80 -8.11 -8.48 12.97
N SER A 81 -7.31 -7.45 13.24
CA SER A 81 -7.73 -6.05 13.18
C SER A 81 -8.08 -5.56 11.76
N GLY A 82 -7.77 -6.36 10.74
CA GLY A 82 -7.85 -6.00 9.33
C GLY A 82 -6.56 -5.40 8.78
N MET A 83 -5.56 -5.10 9.60
CA MET A 83 -4.23 -4.76 9.12
C MET A 83 -3.50 -5.99 8.59
N ALA A 84 -2.59 -5.78 7.65
CA ALA A 84 -1.67 -6.80 7.20
C ALA A 84 -0.30 -6.19 6.93
N VAL A 85 0.73 -7.02 6.94
CA VAL A 85 2.11 -6.64 6.62
C VAL A 85 2.66 -7.58 5.56
N THR A 86 3.24 -7.02 4.51
CA THR A 86 4.08 -7.74 3.56
C THR A 86 5.52 -7.32 3.79
N ALA A 87 6.37 -8.23 4.24
CA ALA A 87 7.80 -8.00 4.43
C ALA A 87 8.59 -8.67 3.31
N MET A 88 9.56 -7.95 2.74
CA MET A 88 10.34 -8.38 1.58
C MET A 88 11.83 -8.26 1.87
N GLU A 89 12.58 -9.32 1.63
CA GLU A 89 14.03 -9.33 1.72
C GLU A 89 14.66 -9.22 0.33
N TYR A 90 15.65 -8.36 0.22
CA TYR A 90 16.45 -8.20 -0.98
C TYR A 90 17.92 -7.91 -0.59
N GLU A 91 18.84 -8.76 -1.03
CA GLU A 91 20.28 -8.66 -0.71
C GLU A 91 20.57 -8.55 0.80
N GLY A 92 19.77 -9.24 1.63
CA GLY A 92 19.89 -9.21 3.10
C GLY A 92 19.26 -7.98 3.77
N GLU A 93 18.66 -7.07 3.00
CA GLU A 93 17.94 -5.90 3.53
C GLU A 93 16.43 -6.14 3.51
N TRP A 94 15.75 -5.78 4.61
CA TRP A 94 14.30 -5.91 4.72
C TRP A 94 13.56 -4.61 4.42
N ALA A 95 12.44 -4.76 3.75
CA ALA A 95 11.41 -3.73 3.60
C ALA A 95 10.06 -4.30 3.99
N ALA A 96 9.20 -3.50 4.62
CA ALA A 96 7.83 -3.89 4.91
C ALA A 96 6.84 -2.86 4.38
N VAL A 97 5.66 -3.34 4.01
CA VAL A 97 4.54 -2.55 3.52
C VAL A 97 3.30 -2.95 4.32
N PRO A 98 2.66 -2.02 5.06
CA PRO A 98 1.38 -2.30 5.66
C PRO A 98 0.28 -2.24 4.61
N SER A 99 -0.81 -2.97 4.83
CA SER A 99 -2.07 -2.85 4.09
C SER A 99 -3.26 -2.98 5.03
N TYR A 100 -4.43 -2.52 4.59
CA TYR A 100 -5.68 -2.65 5.33
C TYR A 100 -6.69 -3.46 4.52
N ARG A 101 -7.10 -4.60 5.06
CA ARG A 101 -8.01 -5.57 4.42
C ARG A 101 -9.43 -5.52 4.98
N GLY A 102 -9.69 -4.67 5.99
CA GLY A 102 -11.01 -4.48 6.59
C GLY A 102 -11.95 -3.57 5.80
N GLY A 103 -11.49 -2.95 4.71
CA GLY A 103 -12.31 -2.12 3.82
C GLY A 103 -13.18 -2.95 2.87
N GLU A 104 -14.14 -2.29 2.23
CA GLU A 104 -14.94 -2.91 1.19
C GLU A 104 -14.12 -3.20 -0.06
N GLU A 105 -14.42 -4.32 -0.71
CA GLU A 105 -13.85 -4.66 -2.00
C GLU A 105 -14.54 -3.87 -3.12
N ALA A 106 -13.74 -3.36 -4.04
CA ALA A 106 -14.25 -2.73 -5.24
C ALA A 106 -13.51 -3.24 -6.49
N PRO A 107 -14.19 -3.38 -7.63
CA PRO A 107 -13.51 -3.66 -8.88
C PRO A 107 -12.50 -2.55 -9.18
N GLY A 108 -11.28 -2.95 -9.57
CA GLY A 108 -10.25 -1.97 -9.85
C GLY A 108 -9.17 -2.48 -10.78
N THR A 109 -8.32 -1.57 -11.18
CA THR A 109 -7.11 -1.88 -11.94
C THR A 109 -5.90 -1.33 -11.24
N ILE A 110 -4.78 -2.04 -11.31
CA ILE A 110 -3.52 -1.58 -10.79
C ILE A 110 -2.46 -1.59 -11.87
N TYR A 111 -1.76 -0.48 -11.95
CA TYR A 111 -0.59 -0.31 -12.79
C TYR A 111 0.65 -0.23 -11.90
N ARG A 112 1.52 -1.22 -11.99
CA ARG A 112 2.76 -1.23 -11.20
C ARG A 112 3.74 -0.18 -11.68
N ALA A 113 4.21 0.66 -10.80
CA ALA A 113 5.24 1.65 -11.09
C ALA A 113 6.59 1.33 -10.43
N THR A 114 6.57 0.72 -9.25
CA THR A 114 7.75 0.22 -8.52
C THR A 114 7.41 -1.13 -7.89
N PRO A 115 8.35 -1.83 -7.23
CA PRO A 115 8.05 -3.12 -6.59
C PRO A 115 6.88 -3.12 -5.61
N TYR A 116 6.56 -2.00 -4.98
CA TYR A 116 5.52 -1.89 -3.94
C TYR A 116 4.66 -0.63 -4.06
N ILE A 117 4.80 0.14 -5.13
CA ILE A 117 3.90 1.28 -5.43
C ILE A 117 3.24 1.03 -6.76
N GLY A 118 1.92 1.00 -6.76
CA GLY A 118 1.10 0.94 -7.96
C GLY A 118 0.22 2.17 -8.10
N ILE A 119 -0.25 2.45 -9.32
CA ILE A 119 -1.33 3.38 -9.56
C ILE A 119 -2.62 2.58 -9.57
N VAL A 120 -3.51 2.88 -8.64
CA VAL A 120 -4.81 2.24 -8.47
C VAL A 120 -5.86 3.07 -9.17
N GLU A 121 -6.74 2.41 -9.93
CA GLU A 121 -7.95 2.99 -10.51
C GLU A 121 -9.15 2.18 -10.01
N THR A 122 -10.09 2.83 -9.32
CA THR A 122 -11.33 2.21 -8.85
C THR A 122 -12.44 3.24 -8.80
N GLY A 123 -13.60 2.94 -9.43
CA GLY A 123 -14.62 3.96 -9.64
C GLY A 123 -14.05 5.19 -10.35
N ASP A 124 -14.29 6.37 -9.78
CA ASP A 124 -13.76 7.65 -10.27
C ASP A 124 -12.40 8.03 -9.63
N LEU A 125 -11.85 7.17 -8.76
CA LEU A 125 -10.60 7.44 -8.04
C LEU A 125 -9.39 6.92 -8.83
N GLN A 126 -8.34 7.73 -8.88
CA GLN A 126 -7.03 7.36 -9.40
C GLN A 126 -5.94 7.92 -8.49
N PHE A 127 -5.13 7.05 -7.91
CA PHE A 127 -4.09 7.45 -6.96
C PHE A 127 -2.93 6.45 -6.91
N ALA A 128 -1.77 6.90 -6.44
CA ALA A 128 -0.67 6.01 -6.12
C ALA A 128 -0.84 5.44 -4.71
N ALA A 129 -0.60 4.14 -4.55
CA ALA A 129 -0.71 3.45 -3.26
C ALA A 129 0.44 2.47 -3.02
N LEU A 130 0.72 2.18 -1.76
CA LEU A 130 1.46 0.98 -1.37
C LEU A 130 0.56 -0.24 -1.60
N ALA A 131 1.05 -1.22 -2.37
CA ALA A 131 0.32 -2.44 -2.69
C ALA A 131 0.87 -3.62 -1.88
N ASP A 132 0.00 -4.41 -1.28
CA ASP A 132 0.38 -5.53 -0.41
C ASP A 132 0.84 -6.79 -1.18
N ALA A 133 0.58 -6.84 -2.49
CA ALA A 133 1.09 -7.89 -3.37
C ALA A 133 1.92 -7.29 -4.52
N PRO A 134 3.00 -6.55 -4.24
CA PRO A 134 3.76 -5.83 -5.26
C PRO A 134 4.40 -6.75 -6.31
N PHE A 135 4.76 -7.97 -5.90
CA PHE A 135 5.35 -8.99 -6.77
C PHE A 135 4.35 -9.61 -7.76
N ALA A 136 3.06 -9.56 -7.47
CA ALA A 136 2.00 -10.02 -8.38
C ALA A 136 1.73 -9.03 -9.52
N LEU A 137 2.23 -7.81 -9.38
CA LEU A 137 2.03 -6.77 -10.38
C LEU A 137 3.07 -6.86 -11.51
N PRO A 138 2.70 -6.79 -12.79
CA PRO A 138 3.67 -6.73 -13.88
C PRO A 138 4.52 -5.47 -13.76
N ALA A 139 5.81 -5.56 -14.09
CA ALA A 139 6.67 -4.39 -14.15
C ALA A 139 6.24 -3.51 -15.32
N GLY A 140 5.64 -2.37 -15.02
CA GLY A 140 5.34 -1.36 -16.03
C GLY A 140 6.61 -0.63 -16.45
N ASN A 141 7.02 -0.80 -17.72
CA ASN A 141 8.20 -0.12 -18.28
C ASN A 141 7.87 1.22 -18.91
N SER A 142 6.58 1.51 -19.08
CA SER A 142 6.10 2.73 -19.72
C SER A 142 4.63 2.95 -19.36
N VAL A 143 4.17 4.15 -19.54
CA VAL A 143 2.75 4.47 -19.63
C VAL A 143 2.13 3.63 -20.75
N GLY A 144 1.18 2.81 -20.43
CA GLY A 144 0.61 1.81 -21.35
C GLY A 144 1.08 0.38 -21.06
N GLY A 145 1.81 0.14 -19.95
CA GLY A 145 2.04 -1.22 -19.46
C GLY A 145 0.72 -1.92 -19.13
N GLU A 146 0.76 -3.25 -19.11
CA GLU A 146 -0.41 -4.07 -18.80
C GLU A 146 -0.96 -3.71 -17.41
N LYS A 147 -2.25 -3.38 -17.35
CA LYS A 147 -2.97 -3.17 -16.11
C LYS A 147 -3.56 -4.49 -15.64
N LEU A 148 -3.27 -4.86 -14.42
CA LEU A 148 -3.96 -5.97 -13.77
C LEU A 148 -5.34 -5.54 -13.32
N ARG A 149 -6.30 -6.44 -13.52
CA ARG A 149 -7.67 -6.28 -13.04
C ARG A 149 -7.91 -7.19 -11.86
N GLY A 150 -8.69 -6.71 -10.89
CA GLY A 150 -9.00 -7.50 -9.71
C GLY A 150 -9.93 -6.77 -8.77
N GLN A 151 -10.02 -7.29 -7.55
CA GLN A 151 -10.60 -6.57 -6.43
C GLN A 151 -9.50 -5.78 -5.72
N VAL A 152 -9.83 -4.56 -5.35
CA VAL A 152 -8.97 -3.67 -4.58
C VAL A 152 -9.69 -3.20 -3.32
N ARG A 153 -8.94 -3.05 -2.22
CA ARG A 153 -9.42 -2.45 -0.98
C ARG A 153 -8.52 -1.25 -0.68
N PRO A 154 -8.90 -0.06 -1.16
CA PRO A 154 -8.15 1.15 -0.87
C PRO A 154 -8.35 1.57 0.58
N ALA A 155 -7.32 2.17 1.18
CA ALA A 155 -7.38 2.82 2.47
C ALA A 155 -6.35 3.96 2.52
N VAL A 156 -6.51 4.89 3.44
CA VAL A 156 -5.52 5.96 3.68
C VAL A 156 -5.11 5.95 5.14
N VAL A 157 -3.81 6.01 5.41
CA VAL A 157 -3.26 6.24 6.74
C VAL A 157 -2.95 7.73 6.88
N ALA A 158 -3.64 8.42 7.77
CA ALA A 158 -3.44 9.84 8.00
C ALA A 158 -2.16 10.07 8.82
N LEU A 159 -1.18 10.74 8.22
CA LEU A 159 0.05 11.13 8.92
C LEU A 159 -0.08 12.50 9.60
N LYS A 160 -0.90 13.38 9.01
CA LYS A 160 -1.28 14.67 9.57
C LYS A 160 -2.71 14.97 9.16
N TYR A 161 -3.49 15.58 10.02
CA TYR A 161 -4.85 15.98 9.70
C TYR A 161 -5.30 17.18 10.52
N GLU A 162 -6.34 17.83 10.03
CA GLU A 162 -7.09 18.89 10.68
C GLU A 162 -8.56 18.53 10.67
N VAL A 163 -9.24 18.78 11.78
CA VAL A 163 -10.69 18.52 11.93
C VAL A 163 -11.44 19.83 11.88
N GLY A 164 -12.58 19.86 11.21
CA GLY A 164 -13.36 21.07 11.01
C GLY A 164 -14.81 20.81 10.69
N GLU A 165 -15.42 21.75 9.95
CA GLU A 165 -16.79 21.63 9.46
C GLU A 165 -16.90 20.51 8.41
N PRO A 166 -18.09 19.87 8.29
CA PRO A 166 -18.36 18.88 7.25
C PRO A 166 -18.06 19.40 5.84
N GLU A 167 -17.44 18.53 5.03
CA GLU A 167 -17.08 18.89 3.65
C GLU A 167 -17.27 17.70 2.68
N GLU A 168 -17.30 18.01 1.39
CA GLU A 168 -17.41 16.99 0.33
C GLU A 168 -16.15 16.12 0.28
N PHE A 169 -16.36 14.84 -0.08
CA PHE A 169 -15.26 13.91 -0.26
C PHE A 169 -14.37 14.29 -1.44
N THR A 170 -13.08 14.34 -1.20
CA THR A 170 -12.05 14.49 -2.23
C THR A 170 -10.83 13.62 -1.92
N LEU A 171 -10.24 13.04 -2.96
CA LEU A 171 -8.95 12.36 -2.88
C LEU A 171 -8.07 12.84 -4.02
N THR A 172 -6.89 13.34 -3.71
CA THR A 172 -5.90 13.77 -4.70
C THR A 172 -4.56 13.08 -4.48
N SER A 173 -3.89 12.74 -5.59
CA SER A 173 -2.56 12.13 -5.59
C SER A 173 -1.60 12.95 -6.47
N PRO A 174 -0.97 13.99 -5.90
CA PRO A 174 -0.11 14.89 -6.68
C PRO A 174 1.07 14.19 -7.39
N ALA A 175 1.52 13.07 -6.82
CA ALA A 175 2.58 12.27 -7.44
C ALA A 175 2.10 11.52 -8.68
N THR A 176 0.85 11.06 -8.70
CA THR A 176 0.23 10.40 -9.86
C THR A 176 0.11 11.38 -11.02
N GLU A 177 -0.35 12.60 -10.79
CA GLU A 177 -0.42 13.64 -11.82
C GLU A 177 0.98 13.95 -12.40
N ARG A 178 1.99 14.08 -11.55
CA ARG A 178 3.37 14.29 -11.99
C ARG A 178 3.93 13.11 -12.77
N PHE A 179 3.62 11.89 -12.35
CA PHE A 179 4.01 10.68 -13.06
C PHE A 179 3.46 10.68 -14.48
N TYR A 180 2.16 10.87 -14.67
CA TYR A 180 1.55 10.90 -16.00
C TYR A 180 2.08 12.04 -16.87
N ARG A 181 2.46 13.16 -16.29
CA ARG A 181 3.06 14.28 -17.03
C ARG A 181 4.47 13.99 -17.51
N ASN A 182 5.29 13.27 -16.73
CA ASN A 182 6.71 13.08 -16.98
C ASN A 182 7.13 11.63 -17.23
N PHE A 183 6.25 10.67 -16.94
CA PHE A 183 6.48 9.22 -17.07
C PHE A 183 7.72 8.71 -16.34
N LYS A 184 8.04 9.27 -15.17
CA LYS A 184 9.17 8.86 -14.35
C LYS A 184 8.72 8.11 -13.11
N PRO A 185 8.91 6.77 -13.01
CA PRO A 185 8.55 5.98 -11.83
C PRO A 185 9.14 6.53 -10.53
N SER A 186 10.35 7.10 -10.59
CA SER A 186 10.99 7.71 -9.42
C SER A 186 10.28 8.94 -8.84
N MET A 187 9.31 9.51 -9.53
CA MET A 187 8.49 10.61 -9.04
C MET A 187 7.23 10.13 -8.31
N LEU A 188 6.90 8.84 -8.45
CA LEU A 188 5.71 8.29 -7.84
C LEU A 188 5.97 8.01 -6.36
N ASN A 189 5.07 8.47 -5.53
CA ASN A 189 4.99 8.12 -4.12
C ASN A 189 3.51 7.94 -3.72
N PRO A 190 3.22 7.19 -2.67
CA PRO A 190 1.85 6.89 -2.24
C PRO A 190 1.21 8.00 -1.40
N GLN A 191 1.79 9.21 -1.39
CA GLN A 191 1.23 10.33 -0.66
C GLN A 191 -0.04 10.85 -1.33
N VAL A 192 -1.06 11.06 -0.50
CA VAL A 192 -2.36 11.57 -0.92
C VAL A 192 -2.83 12.68 0.02
N GLU A 193 -3.69 13.53 -0.51
CA GLU A 193 -4.51 14.46 0.27
C GLU A 193 -5.95 13.98 0.18
N VAL A 194 -6.60 13.80 1.33
CA VAL A 194 -7.99 13.39 1.42
C VAL A 194 -8.75 14.35 2.30
N ALA A 195 -9.98 14.68 1.89
CA ALA A 195 -10.91 15.44 2.70
C ALA A 195 -12.31 14.83 2.61
N GLY A 196 -13.13 15.04 3.62
CA GLY A 196 -14.48 14.53 3.65
C GLY A 196 -15.11 14.65 5.03
N THR A 197 -16.35 14.16 5.13
CA THR A 197 -17.10 14.10 6.38
C THR A 197 -17.04 12.69 6.95
N ILE A 198 -16.72 12.54 8.23
CA ILE A 198 -16.61 11.25 8.91
C ILE A 198 -18.01 10.63 9.08
N GLY A 199 -18.30 9.56 8.35
CA GLY A 199 -19.55 8.82 8.37
C GLY A 199 -19.63 7.74 9.47
N GLY A 200 -18.49 7.20 9.89
CA GLY A 200 -18.38 6.17 10.91
C GLY A 200 -17.00 6.14 11.56
N VAL A 201 -16.91 5.61 12.78
CA VAL A 201 -15.65 5.47 13.52
C VAL A 201 -15.63 4.13 14.25
N ALA A 202 -14.60 3.33 14.03
CA ALA A 202 -14.39 2.06 14.73
C ALA A 202 -12.98 2.01 15.34
N LYS A 203 -12.89 1.45 16.55
CA LYS A 203 -11.61 1.18 17.22
C LYS A 203 -11.16 -0.23 16.86
N HIS A 204 -9.89 -0.36 16.55
CA HIS A 204 -9.22 -1.62 16.27
C HIS A 204 -7.99 -1.78 17.17
N SER A 205 -7.58 -3.03 17.40
CA SER A 205 -6.36 -3.38 18.12
C SER A 205 -5.57 -4.34 17.26
N ASN A 206 -4.32 -4.00 16.98
CA ASN A 206 -3.40 -4.83 16.24
C ASN A 206 -2.75 -5.83 17.21
N GLU A 207 -2.93 -7.13 16.97
CA GLU A 207 -2.38 -8.18 17.83
C GLU A 207 -0.86 -8.32 17.68
N LEU A 208 -0.34 -8.15 16.47
CA LEU A 208 1.09 -8.24 16.20
C LEU A 208 1.86 -7.07 16.83
N GLY A 209 1.38 -5.84 16.67
CA GLY A 209 2.06 -4.65 17.18
C GLY A 209 1.56 -4.17 18.55
N MET A 210 0.55 -4.86 19.15
CA MET A 210 -0.06 -4.51 20.44
C MET A 210 -0.61 -3.08 20.51
N GLY A 211 -0.65 -2.36 19.40
CA GLY A 211 -1.12 -0.99 19.31
C GLY A 211 -2.61 -0.88 18.97
N GLU A 212 -3.18 0.26 19.28
CA GLU A 212 -4.56 0.60 18.95
C GLU A 212 -4.59 1.65 17.84
N PHE A 213 -5.59 1.56 16.96
CA PHE A 213 -5.85 2.55 15.93
C PHE A 213 -7.35 2.71 15.70
N TRP A 214 -7.71 3.75 14.98
CA TRP A 214 -9.09 4.05 14.65
C TRP A 214 -9.26 4.05 13.14
N VAL A 215 -10.40 3.54 12.68
CA VAL A 215 -10.80 3.59 11.28
C VAL A 215 -12.01 4.49 11.16
N CYS A 216 -11.87 5.57 10.42
CA CYS A 216 -12.95 6.49 10.07
C CYS A 216 -13.43 6.19 8.66
N ASP A 217 -14.73 6.15 8.45
CA ASP A 217 -15.33 6.04 7.12
C ASP A 217 -15.43 7.43 6.49
N LEU A 218 -14.82 7.60 5.32
CA LEU A 218 -14.95 8.79 4.48
C LEU A 218 -15.59 8.41 3.15
N ASP A 219 -16.93 8.41 3.11
CA ASP A 219 -17.69 8.07 1.90
C ASP A 219 -17.29 6.69 1.31
N GLY A 220 -17.14 5.70 2.19
CA GLY A 220 -16.71 4.34 1.83
C GLY A 220 -15.20 4.12 1.77
N LEU A 221 -14.38 5.18 1.89
CA LEU A 221 -12.92 5.06 1.98
C LEU A 221 -12.48 4.99 3.46
N PRO A 222 -11.85 3.90 3.92
CA PRO A 222 -11.26 3.82 5.26
C PRO A 222 -10.12 4.81 5.43
N LEU A 223 -10.21 5.68 6.44
CA LEU A 223 -9.14 6.55 6.91
C LEU A 223 -8.65 6.07 8.27
N ILE A 224 -7.39 5.65 8.33
CA ILE A 224 -6.75 5.13 9.55
C ILE A 224 -6.07 6.28 10.28
N VAL A 225 -6.39 6.43 11.56
CA VAL A 225 -5.87 7.49 12.45
C VAL A 225 -5.46 6.89 13.80
N ASN A 226 -4.60 7.59 14.52
CA ASN A 226 -4.08 7.16 15.83
C ASN A 226 -4.91 7.61 17.02
N GLU A 227 -5.97 8.38 16.80
CA GLU A 227 -6.87 8.86 17.87
C GLU A 227 -8.33 8.84 17.43
N LYS A 228 -9.23 8.80 18.42
CA LYS A 228 -10.66 8.80 18.17
C LYS A 228 -11.13 10.16 17.65
N LEU A 229 -11.83 10.13 16.52
CA LEU A 229 -12.55 11.26 15.95
C LEU A 229 -14.06 11.10 16.16
N GLU A 230 -14.84 12.13 15.86
CA GLU A 230 -16.28 12.12 16.00
C GLU A 230 -16.97 12.03 14.65
N VAL A 231 -18.07 11.26 14.59
CA VAL A 231 -18.93 11.18 13.40
C VAL A 231 -19.56 12.54 13.10
N GLY A 232 -19.61 12.90 11.83
CA GLY A 232 -20.17 14.16 11.36
C GLY A 232 -19.17 15.32 11.30
N GLN A 233 -17.96 15.17 11.80
CA GLN A 233 -16.89 16.16 11.63
C GLN A 233 -16.32 16.10 10.21
N GLY A 234 -15.93 17.24 9.66
CA GLY A 234 -15.07 17.30 8.49
C GLY A 234 -13.62 16.98 8.87
N ILE A 235 -12.88 16.39 7.95
CA ILE A 235 -11.46 16.12 8.11
C ILE A 235 -10.71 16.41 6.82
N ARG A 236 -9.51 16.99 6.94
CA ARG A 236 -8.51 17.10 5.87
C ARG A 236 -7.23 16.44 6.33
N ALA A 237 -6.78 15.45 5.59
CA ALA A 237 -5.62 14.68 5.94
C ALA A 237 -4.58 14.62 4.80
N HIS A 238 -3.31 14.68 5.19
CA HIS A 238 -2.19 14.27 4.36
C HIS A 238 -1.76 12.87 4.84
N GLY A 239 -1.77 11.91 3.95
CA GLY A 239 -1.56 10.53 4.31
C GLY A 239 -0.83 9.71 3.25
N ILE A 240 -0.74 8.43 3.54
CA ILE A 240 -0.22 7.39 2.67
C ILE A 240 -1.40 6.51 2.23
N ALA A 241 -1.61 6.38 0.94
CA ALA A 241 -2.58 5.45 0.42
C ALA A 241 -2.04 4.03 0.46
N LEU A 242 -2.87 3.11 0.94
CA LEU A 242 -2.66 1.67 0.95
C LEU A 242 -3.65 1.03 -0.02
N CYS A 243 -3.28 -0.12 -0.59
CA CYS A 243 -4.18 -0.91 -1.40
C CYS A 243 -3.94 -2.40 -1.17
N ALA A 244 -4.86 -3.06 -0.51
CA ALA A 244 -4.91 -4.51 -0.50
C ALA A 244 -5.54 -5.01 -1.81
N THR A 245 -5.02 -6.12 -2.35
CA THR A 245 -5.31 -6.53 -3.71
C THR A 245 -5.64 -8.02 -3.79
N GLU A 246 -6.64 -8.35 -4.62
CA GLU A 246 -6.92 -9.70 -5.06
C GLU A 246 -7.09 -9.69 -6.57
N PHE A 247 -6.15 -10.33 -7.29
CA PHE A 247 -6.19 -10.37 -8.75
C PHE A 247 -6.91 -11.60 -9.24
N TRP A 248 -7.62 -11.46 -10.36
CA TRP A 248 -8.19 -12.59 -11.08
C TRP A 248 -7.23 -13.06 -12.16
N ASP A 249 -7.12 -14.37 -12.30
CA ASP A 249 -6.61 -14.98 -13.51
C ASP A 249 -7.66 -14.84 -14.61
N ASP A 250 -7.29 -14.21 -15.74
CA ASP A 250 -8.07 -14.26 -16.97
C ASP A 250 -7.88 -15.60 -17.70
#